data_cde8a260caf1005878b3b1c5f3328d68
#
_entry.id   cde8a260caf1005878b3b1c5f3328d68
#
_cell.length_a   1.000
_cell.length_b   1.000
_cell.length_c   1.000
_cell.angle_alpha   90.00
_cell.angle_beta   90.00
_cell.angle_gamma   90.00
#
_symmetry.space_group_name_H-M   'P 1'
#
loop_
_entity.id
_entity.type
_entity.pdbx_description
1 polymer ?
#
loop_
_entity_poly.entity_id
_entity_poly.type
_entity_poly.pdbx_seq_one_letter_code
_entity_poly.pdbx_strand_id
1 'polypeptide(L)'
;MRQGLICGTVLLLMFAAIPAHAEVKLAYVDIQRALNECNAGKRARSNIRVEAERAQSRLQREQAEAQALKDELDKKGMLMPPDQRQNLEDELSKKMRTFQDDVKNERDELHQKDNEATAAIVRDLATVVRELGEKNGYTLVMEKGGLLWGIPSADITDEVIRSYDSMNVKPGSLATDPRWTGTRAQRTQVPAAPASGAGASGDTSSIRKHSSISK
;
A
#
# COMPACT_ATOMS: atom_id res chain seq x y z
N MET A 1 -64.08 -28.14 -34.52
CA MET A 1 -62.84 -27.55 -35.07
C MET A 1 -62.31 -26.40 -34.19
N ARG A 2 -62.29 -26.54 -32.86
CA ARG A 2 -61.83 -25.45 -31.93
C ARG A 2 -60.80 -25.92 -30.91
N GLN A 3 -60.32 -27.18 -30.98
CA GLN A 3 -59.32 -27.72 -30.01
C GLN A 3 -57.91 -27.87 -30.59
N GLY A 4 -57.70 -27.62 -31.88
CA GLY A 4 -56.37 -27.72 -32.49
C GLY A 4 -55.51 -26.45 -32.43
N LEU A 5 -56.04 -25.32 -32.00
CA LEU A 5 -55.34 -24.03 -32.06
C LEU A 5 -54.59 -23.69 -30.78
N ILE A 6 -54.87 -24.38 -29.67
CA ILE A 6 -54.26 -24.08 -28.34
C ILE A 6 -52.93 -24.85 -28.13
N CYS A 7 -52.69 -25.96 -28.83
CA CYS A 7 -51.49 -26.76 -28.69
C CYS A 7 -50.26 -26.15 -29.42
N GLY A 8 -50.49 -25.29 -30.44
CA GLY A 8 -49.40 -24.67 -31.22
C GLY A 8 -48.71 -23.49 -30.54
N THR A 9 -49.38 -22.82 -29.61
CA THR A 9 -48.86 -21.60 -28.96
C THR A 9 -48.02 -21.89 -27.73
N VAL A 10 -48.12 -23.07 -27.12
CA VAL A 10 -47.31 -23.46 -25.94
C VAL A 10 -45.90 -23.98 -26.36
N LEU A 11 -45.74 -24.47 -27.58
CA LEU A 11 -44.45 -24.99 -28.07
C LEU A 11 -43.48 -23.90 -28.53
N LEU A 12 -43.93 -22.65 -28.73
CA LEU A 12 -43.12 -21.55 -29.25
C LEU A 12 -42.46 -20.74 -28.16
N LEU A 13 -42.76 -20.96 -26.87
CA LEU A 13 -42.22 -20.20 -25.72
C LEU A 13 -41.03 -20.88 -25.01
N MET A 14 -40.62 -22.06 -25.48
CA MET A 14 -39.51 -22.82 -24.86
C MET A 14 -38.12 -22.59 -25.49
N PHE A 15 -37.94 -21.67 -26.42
CA PHE A 15 -36.69 -21.57 -27.20
C PHE A 15 -35.87 -20.29 -26.98
N ALA A 16 -35.97 -19.64 -25.82
CA ALA A 16 -35.20 -18.42 -25.56
C ALA A 16 -34.42 -18.43 -24.21
N ALA A 17 -33.93 -19.59 -23.79
CA ALA A 17 -32.88 -19.64 -22.78
C ALA A 17 -31.51 -19.63 -23.49
N ILE A 18 -31.12 -18.49 -24.06
CA ILE A 18 -29.73 -18.27 -24.48
C ILE A 18 -28.92 -18.24 -23.18
N PRO A 19 -27.97 -19.19 -22.96
CA PRO A 19 -27.07 -19.07 -21.82
C PRO A 19 -26.30 -17.79 -21.99
N ALA A 20 -26.57 -16.81 -21.11
CA ALA A 20 -25.73 -15.64 -20.98
C ALA A 20 -24.35 -16.13 -20.52
N HIS A 21 -23.45 -16.34 -21.45
CA HIS A 21 -22.04 -16.54 -21.13
C HIS A 21 -21.58 -15.21 -20.54
N ALA A 22 -21.42 -15.19 -19.22
CA ALA A 22 -20.76 -14.07 -18.55
C ALA A 22 -19.34 -14.01 -19.12
N GLU A 23 -19.07 -13.03 -19.96
CA GLU A 23 -17.73 -12.79 -20.51
C GLU A 23 -16.80 -12.42 -19.33
N VAL A 24 -15.76 -13.23 -19.12
CA VAL A 24 -14.77 -13.00 -18.08
C VAL A 24 -13.86 -11.86 -18.54
N LYS A 25 -14.08 -10.67 -17.99
CA LYS A 25 -13.32 -9.47 -18.32
C LYS A 25 -12.15 -9.35 -17.37
N LEU A 26 -10.93 -9.55 -17.88
CA LEU A 26 -9.69 -9.46 -17.13
C LEU A 26 -8.95 -8.18 -17.47
N ALA A 27 -8.29 -7.58 -16.47
CA ALA A 27 -7.44 -6.41 -16.63
C ALA A 27 -6.19 -6.53 -15.76
N TYR A 28 -5.21 -5.69 -16.04
CA TYR A 28 -4.06 -5.49 -15.16
C TYR A 28 -3.70 -4.03 -15.02
N VAL A 29 -3.00 -3.71 -13.93
CA VAL A 29 -2.55 -2.36 -13.59
C VAL A 29 -1.09 -2.40 -13.13
N ASP A 30 -0.30 -1.44 -13.58
CA ASP A 30 1.07 -1.19 -13.13
C ASP A 30 1.03 -0.12 -12.02
N ILE A 31 0.97 -0.58 -10.77
CA ILE A 31 0.90 0.32 -9.60
C ILE A 31 2.16 1.19 -9.48
N GLN A 32 3.34 0.66 -9.84
CA GLN A 32 4.58 1.44 -9.80
C GLN A 32 4.57 2.56 -10.84
N ARG A 33 4.11 2.29 -12.05
CA ARG A 33 3.94 3.31 -13.08
C ARG A 33 2.89 4.34 -12.65
N ALA A 34 1.75 3.88 -12.12
CA ALA A 34 0.69 4.77 -11.64
C ALA A 34 1.19 5.70 -10.51
N LEU A 35 1.91 5.18 -9.52
CA LEU A 35 2.56 5.96 -8.46
C LEU A 35 3.54 7.00 -9.02
N ASN A 36 4.32 6.61 -10.04
CA ASN A 36 5.33 7.49 -10.62
C ASN A 36 4.75 8.60 -11.49
N GLU A 37 3.65 8.34 -12.17
CA GLU A 37 3.09 9.24 -13.17
C GLU A 37 1.92 10.09 -12.65
N CYS A 38 1.21 9.67 -11.58
CA CYS A 38 0.12 10.46 -11.01
C CYS A 38 0.63 11.76 -10.37
N ASN A 39 -0.24 12.76 -10.34
CA ASN A 39 0.07 14.09 -9.79
C ASN A 39 0.46 14.03 -8.31
N ALA A 40 -0.18 13.18 -7.52
CA ALA A 40 0.15 13.02 -6.11
C ALA A 40 1.57 12.46 -5.91
N GLY A 41 1.96 11.45 -6.70
CA GLY A 41 3.31 10.87 -6.65
C GLY A 41 4.39 11.86 -7.07
N LYS A 42 4.14 12.63 -8.13
CA LYS A 42 5.04 13.72 -8.57
C LYS A 42 5.22 14.77 -7.48
N ARG A 43 4.12 15.20 -6.83
CA ARG A 43 4.17 16.17 -5.72
C ARG A 43 4.91 15.60 -4.51
N ALA A 44 4.66 14.34 -4.13
CA ALA A 44 5.34 13.70 -3.01
C ALA A 44 6.86 13.70 -3.21
N ARG A 45 7.34 13.24 -4.38
CA ARG A 45 8.78 13.26 -4.71
C ARG A 45 9.37 14.67 -4.74
N SER A 46 8.63 15.64 -5.27
CA SER A 46 9.09 17.04 -5.26
C SER A 46 9.25 17.58 -3.84
N ASN A 47 8.32 17.28 -2.94
CA ASN A 47 8.38 17.69 -1.54
C ASN A 47 9.57 17.05 -0.82
N ILE A 48 9.76 15.73 -0.96
CA ILE A 48 10.92 15.02 -0.38
C ILE A 48 12.23 15.59 -0.90
N ARG A 49 12.32 15.90 -2.20
CA ARG A 49 13.50 16.54 -2.77
C ARG A 49 13.80 17.90 -2.15
N VAL A 50 12.79 18.75 -2.00
CA VAL A 50 12.96 20.08 -1.37
C VAL A 50 13.40 19.94 0.10
N GLU A 51 12.83 18.99 0.84
CA GLU A 51 13.24 18.71 2.21
C GLU A 51 14.68 18.21 2.28
N ALA A 52 15.08 17.29 1.39
CA ALA A 52 16.45 16.78 1.30
C ALA A 52 17.46 17.91 0.99
N GLU A 53 17.13 18.84 0.07
CA GLU A 53 17.97 20.03 -0.22
C GLU A 53 18.13 20.95 0.99
N ARG A 54 17.06 21.13 1.78
CA ARG A 54 17.10 21.92 3.04
C ARG A 54 17.95 21.22 4.11
N ALA A 55 17.76 19.92 4.30
CA ALA A 55 18.55 19.12 5.23
C ALA A 55 20.03 19.16 4.87
N GLN A 56 20.36 18.95 3.59
CA GLN A 56 21.73 19.04 3.10
C GLN A 56 22.36 20.42 3.38
N SER A 57 21.62 21.51 3.13
CA SER A 57 22.12 22.85 3.39
C SER A 57 22.36 23.11 4.89
N ARG A 58 21.55 22.54 5.76
CA ARG A 58 21.73 22.62 7.22
C ARG A 58 22.98 21.84 7.64
N LEU A 59 23.09 20.59 7.24
CA LEU A 59 24.23 19.72 7.55
C LEU A 59 25.56 20.29 7.04
N GLN A 60 25.56 20.95 5.86
CA GLN A 60 26.76 21.62 5.35
C GLN A 60 27.20 22.79 6.26
N ARG A 61 26.26 23.56 6.83
CA ARG A 61 26.61 24.63 7.80
C ARG A 61 27.18 24.04 9.08
N GLU A 62 26.57 23.02 9.63
CA GLU A 62 27.04 22.34 10.83
C GLU A 62 28.44 21.75 10.65
N GLN A 63 28.69 21.12 9.49
CA GLN A 63 30.01 20.63 9.11
C GLN A 63 31.04 21.76 9.02
N ALA A 64 30.68 22.88 8.41
CA ALA A 64 31.56 24.04 8.30
C ALA A 64 31.89 24.66 9.65
N GLU A 65 30.93 24.71 10.59
CA GLU A 65 31.17 25.15 11.96
C GLU A 65 32.12 24.21 12.71
N ALA A 66 31.92 22.91 12.61
CA ALA A 66 32.82 21.93 13.22
C ALA A 66 34.24 22.02 12.63
N GLN A 67 34.35 22.23 11.31
CA GLN A 67 35.63 22.40 10.64
C GLN A 67 36.33 23.71 11.09
N ALA A 68 35.58 24.79 11.26
CA ALA A 68 36.15 26.08 11.77
C ALA A 68 36.74 25.95 13.19
N LEU A 69 36.04 25.24 14.09
CA LEU A 69 36.56 24.95 15.43
C LEU A 69 37.83 24.07 15.37
N LYS A 70 37.83 23.06 14.49
CA LYS A 70 39.03 22.23 14.27
C LYS A 70 40.20 23.05 13.76
N ASP A 71 39.99 23.92 12.78
CA ASP A 71 41.01 24.78 12.22
C ASP A 71 41.56 25.79 13.27
N GLU A 72 40.69 26.27 14.16
CA GLU A 72 41.11 27.14 15.27
C GLU A 72 41.96 26.38 16.28
N LEU A 73 41.58 25.16 16.65
CA LEU A 73 42.35 24.30 17.52
C LEU A 73 43.73 23.97 16.93
N ASP A 74 43.76 23.60 15.61
CA ASP A 74 45.00 23.25 14.92
C ASP A 74 45.97 24.47 14.82
N LYS A 75 45.44 25.66 14.61
CA LYS A 75 46.26 26.89 14.43
C LYS A 75 46.69 27.53 15.73
N LYS A 76 45.85 27.51 16.75
CA LYS A 76 46.07 28.30 17.99
C LYS A 76 46.19 27.43 19.26
N GLY A 77 45.87 26.12 19.19
CA GLY A 77 45.79 25.23 20.35
C GLY A 77 47.07 25.18 21.18
N MET A 78 48.25 25.25 20.52
CA MET A 78 49.54 25.25 21.22
C MET A 78 49.85 26.57 21.97
N LEU A 79 49.15 27.67 21.59
CA LEU A 79 49.30 28.98 22.21
C LEU A 79 48.19 29.31 23.23
N MET A 80 47.19 28.43 23.34
CA MET A 80 46.06 28.59 24.24
C MET A 80 46.42 28.11 25.68
N PRO A 81 45.84 28.74 26.73
CA PRO A 81 45.84 28.18 28.06
C PRO A 81 45.20 26.76 28.05
N PRO A 82 45.71 25.81 28.88
CA PRO A 82 45.19 24.44 28.88
C PRO A 82 43.70 24.30 29.02
N ASP A 83 43.08 25.11 29.87
CA ASP A 83 41.61 25.09 30.11
C ASP A 83 40.83 25.52 28.87
N GLN A 84 41.31 26.55 28.16
CA GLN A 84 40.65 27.01 26.90
C GLN A 84 40.77 25.99 25.79
N ARG A 85 41.92 25.34 25.66
CA ARG A 85 42.14 24.29 24.70
C ARG A 85 41.20 23.13 24.98
N GLN A 86 41.10 22.68 26.21
CA GLN A 86 40.24 21.59 26.60
C GLN A 86 38.76 21.89 26.31
N ASN A 87 38.28 23.09 26.64
CA ASN A 87 36.92 23.52 26.34
C ASN A 87 36.65 23.47 24.83
N LEU A 88 37.59 23.88 23.99
CA LEU A 88 37.43 23.88 22.54
C LEU A 88 37.44 22.44 21.97
N GLU A 89 38.30 21.55 22.54
CA GLU A 89 38.33 20.12 22.21
C GLU A 89 36.98 19.44 22.56
N ASP A 90 36.42 19.76 23.73
CA ASP A 90 35.13 19.22 24.18
C ASP A 90 33.97 19.76 23.30
N GLU A 91 34.01 21.04 22.94
CA GLU A 91 33.02 21.64 22.04
C GLU A 91 33.07 20.99 20.65
N LEU A 92 34.26 20.83 20.06
CA LEU A 92 34.45 20.15 18.80
C LEU A 92 33.92 18.69 18.84
N SER A 93 34.29 17.97 19.90
CA SER A 93 33.83 16.59 20.12
C SER A 93 32.30 16.52 20.17
N LYS A 94 31.67 17.43 20.90
CA LYS A 94 30.22 17.52 21.00
C LYS A 94 29.59 17.85 19.63
N LYS A 95 30.10 18.86 18.92
CA LYS A 95 29.59 19.23 17.58
C LYS A 95 29.71 18.09 16.59
N MET A 96 30.82 17.36 16.58
CA MET A 96 31.01 16.21 15.71
C MET A 96 30.03 15.06 15.99
N ARG A 97 29.72 14.79 17.26
CA ARG A 97 28.70 13.79 17.63
C ARG A 97 27.31 14.23 17.18
N THR A 98 26.93 15.49 17.51
CA THR A 98 25.65 16.05 17.11
C THR A 98 25.49 15.99 15.59
N PHE A 99 26.50 16.39 14.82
CA PHE A 99 26.48 16.30 13.37
C PHE A 99 26.25 14.87 12.85
N GLN A 100 26.93 13.87 13.44
CA GLN A 100 26.73 12.46 13.07
C GLN A 100 25.30 11.98 13.35
N ASP A 101 24.77 12.36 14.52
CA ASP A 101 23.39 12.04 14.90
C ASP A 101 22.38 12.73 13.97
N ASP A 102 22.61 13.99 13.61
CA ASP A 102 21.75 14.76 12.73
C ASP A 102 21.76 14.20 11.29
N VAL A 103 22.92 13.81 10.76
CA VAL A 103 23.00 13.11 9.46
C VAL A 103 22.14 11.84 9.45
N LYS A 104 22.20 11.06 10.51
CA LYS A 104 21.42 9.83 10.64
C LYS A 104 19.92 10.13 10.76
N ASN A 105 19.56 11.05 11.66
CA ASN A 105 18.18 11.42 11.94
C ASN A 105 17.49 11.99 10.69
N GLU A 106 18.15 12.89 9.96
CA GLU A 106 17.63 13.48 8.72
C GLU A 106 17.37 12.40 7.65
N ARG A 107 18.30 11.46 7.51
CA ARG A 107 18.12 10.36 6.57
C ARG A 107 16.93 9.49 6.94
N ASP A 108 16.82 9.12 8.21
CA ASP A 108 15.73 8.26 8.69
C ASP A 108 14.38 8.97 8.56
N GLU A 109 14.30 10.28 8.86
CA GLU A 109 13.11 11.11 8.70
C GLU A 109 12.66 11.21 7.23
N LEU A 110 13.60 11.47 6.31
CA LEU A 110 13.29 11.52 4.88
C LEU A 110 12.79 10.17 4.36
N HIS A 111 13.39 9.06 4.77
CA HIS A 111 12.92 7.72 4.41
C HIS A 111 11.53 7.42 4.98
N GLN A 112 11.27 7.81 6.21
CA GLN A 112 9.95 7.62 6.81
C GLN A 112 8.88 8.41 6.04
N LYS A 113 9.12 9.69 5.75
CA LYS A 113 8.19 10.54 4.99
C LYS A 113 7.92 10.00 3.59
N ASP A 114 8.95 9.52 2.90
CA ASP A 114 8.79 8.90 1.57
C ASP A 114 7.94 7.64 1.62
N ASN A 115 8.21 6.76 2.58
CA ASN A 115 7.44 5.54 2.78
C ASN A 115 5.98 5.83 3.13
N GLU A 116 5.71 6.79 4.01
CA GLU A 116 4.35 7.18 4.39
C GLU A 116 3.57 7.75 3.23
N ALA A 117 4.18 8.67 2.46
CA ALA A 117 3.56 9.27 1.28
C ALA A 117 3.28 8.22 0.21
N THR A 118 4.25 7.36 -0.10
CA THR A 118 4.11 6.26 -1.04
C THR A 118 3.00 5.29 -0.63
N ALA A 119 3.00 4.85 0.62
CA ALA A 119 1.98 3.92 1.13
C ALA A 119 0.57 4.53 1.10
N ALA A 120 0.45 5.84 1.36
CA ALA A 120 -0.82 6.55 1.29
C ALA A 120 -1.37 6.56 -0.15
N ILE A 121 -0.52 6.91 -1.14
CA ILE A 121 -0.91 6.96 -2.56
C ILE A 121 -1.26 5.56 -3.07
N VAL A 122 -0.48 4.54 -2.74
CA VAL A 122 -0.75 3.15 -3.16
C VAL A 122 -2.09 2.66 -2.63
N ARG A 123 -2.45 2.98 -1.39
CA ARG A 123 -3.78 2.64 -0.84
C ARG A 123 -4.91 3.33 -1.59
N ASP A 124 -4.74 4.60 -1.95
CA ASP A 124 -5.73 5.34 -2.74
C ASP A 124 -5.85 4.74 -4.15
N LEU A 125 -4.73 4.45 -4.81
CA LEU A 125 -4.74 3.79 -6.13
C LEU A 125 -5.47 2.44 -6.10
N ALA A 126 -5.26 1.64 -5.05
CA ALA A 126 -5.98 0.37 -4.88
C ALA A 126 -7.49 0.58 -4.72
N THR A 127 -7.90 1.68 -4.10
CA THR A 127 -9.32 2.06 -4.01
C THR A 127 -9.88 2.43 -5.37
N VAL A 128 -9.16 3.24 -6.15
CA VAL A 128 -9.53 3.61 -7.53
C VAL A 128 -9.62 2.38 -8.45
N VAL A 129 -8.68 1.46 -8.35
CA VAL A 129 -8.71 0.19 -9.11
C VAL A 129 -9.98 -0.60 -8.81
N ARG A 130 -10.40 -0.65 -7.55
CA ARG A 130 -11.65 -1.33 -7.16
C ARG A 130 -12.87 -0.66 -7.77
N GLU A 131 -12.94 0.68 -7.69
CA GLU A 131 -14.03 1.45 -8.31
C GLU A 131 -14.15 1.21 -9.81
N LEU A 132 -13.02 1.28 -10.51
CA LEU A 132 -12.98 1.03 -11.94
C LEU A 132 -13.34 -0.43 -12.26
N GLY A 133 -12.90 -1.37 -11.40
CA GLY A 133 -13.26 -2.78 -11.51
C GLY A 133 -14.77 -2.99 -11.45
N GLU A 134 -15.42 -2.43 -10.45
CA GLU A 134 -16.87 -2.52 -10.27
C GLU A 134 -17.64 -1.79 -11.38
N LYS A 135 -17.23 -0.57 -11.71
CA LYS A 135 -17.88 0.26 -12.74
C LYS A 135 -17.81 -0.34 -14.13
N ASN A 136 -16.67 -0.90 -14.50
CA ASN A 136 -16.42 -1.42 -15.85
C ASN A 136 -16.73 -2.92 -15.96
N GLY A 137 -17.17 -3.58 -14.87
CA GLY A 137 -17.53 -4.99 -14.86
C GLY A 137 -16.35 -5.94 -15.04
N TYR A 138 -15.15 -5.55 -14.56
CA TYR A 138 -14.01 -6.46 -14.56
C TYR A 138 -14.23 -7.59 -13.56
N THR A 139 -14.00 -8.82 -13.99
CA THR A 139 -14.07 -10.01 -13.14
C THR A 139 -12.85 -10.08 -12.21
N LEU A 140 -11.70 -9.64 -12.71
CA LEU A 140 -10.43 -9.63 -11.97
C LEU A 140 -9.53 -8.53 -12.54
N VAL A 141 -8.87 -7.78 -11.64
CA VAL A 141 -7.76 -6.89 -11.97
C VAL A 141 -6.52 -7.39 -11.23
N MET A 142 -5.44 -7.62 -11.97
CA MET A 142 -4.17 -8.10 -11.44
C MET A 142 -3.13 -6.98 -11.44
N GLU A 143 -2.16 -7.06 -10.51
CA GLU A 143 -0.99 -6.20 -10.56
C GLU A 143 0.01 -6.73 -11.58
N LYS A 144 0.58 -5.84 -12.41
CA LYS A 144 1.49 -6.17 -13.51
C LYS A 144 2.73 -6.93 -13.05
N GLY A 145 3.24 -6.65 -11.83
CA GLY A 145 4.42 -7.32 -11.28
C GLY A 145 4.26 -8.83 -11.10
N GLY A 146 3.00 -9.29 -10.96
CA GLY A 146 2.67 -10.72 -10.89
C GLY A 146 2.29 -11.35 -12.23
N LEU A 147 2.33 -10.59 -13.36
CA LEU A 147 1.88 -11.04 -14.67
C LEU A 147 3.08 -11.32 -15.57
N LEU A 148 3.16 -12.53 -16.14
CA LEU A 148 4.20 -12.87 -17.10
C LEU A 148 3.91 -12.29 -18.50
N TRP A 149 2.64 -12.19 -18.86
CA TRP A 149 2.20 -11.67 -20.15
C TRP A 149 0.74 -11.19 -20.07
N GLY A 150 0.44 -10.11 -20.78
CA GLY A 150 -0.91 -9.58 -20.95
C GLY A 150 -1.02 -8.76 -22.22
N ILE A 151 -2.19 -8.76 -22.86
CA ILE A 151 -2.45 -7.93 -24.03
C ILE A 151 -2.49 -6.44 -23.63
N PRO A 152 -1.99 -5.52 -24.46
CA PRO A 152 -1.99 -4.08 -24.11
C PRO A 152 -3.38 -3.51 -23.86
N SER A 153 -4.41 -4.02 -24.49
CA SER A 153 -5.80 -3.58 -24.31
C SER A 153 -6.38 -3.94 -22.94
N ALA A 154 -5.74 -4.83 -22.18
CA ALA A 154 -6.11 -5.16 -20.81
C ALA A 154 -5.38 -4.28 -19.77
N ASP A 155 -4.45 -3.40 -20.19
CA ASP A 155 -3.75 -2.44 -19.31
C ASP A 155 -4.67 -1.26 -19.01
N ILE A 156 -5.10 -1.15 -17.75
CA ILE A 156 -5.94 -0.04 -17.29
C ILE A 156 -5.14 1.01 -16.51
N THR A 157 -3.82 0.97 -16.53
CA THR A 157 -2.97 1.86 -15.72
C THR A 157 -3.25 3.34 -16.02
N ASP A 158 -3.37 3.72 -17.28
CA ASP A 158 -3.65 5.11 -17.68
C ASP A 158 -5.06 5.57 -17.25
N GLU A 159 -6.02 4.66 -17.21
CA GLU A 159 -7.37 4.95 -16.71
C GLU A 159 -7.36 5.18 -15.20
N VAL A 160 -6.61 4.36 -14.45
CA VAL A 160 -6.40 4.51 -13.01
C VAL A 160 -5.74 5.86 -12.69
N ILE A 161 -4.66 6.22 -13.41
CA ILE A 161 -3.97 7.51 -13.24
C ILE A 161 -4.93 8.68 -13.46
N ARG A 162 -5.64 8.68 -14.60
CA ARG A 162 -6.62 9.75 -14.91
C ARG A 162 -7.73 9.84 -13.88
N SER A 163 -8.26 8.70 -13.45
CA SER A 163 -9.31 8.65 -12.45
C SER A 163 -8.85 9.23 -11.12
N TYR A 164 -7.67 8.79 -10.63
CA TYR A 164 -7.10 9.28 -9.38
C TYR A 164 -6.80 10.79 -9.43
N ASP A 165 -6.17 11.25 -10.51
CA ASP A 165 -5.82 12.67 -10.68
C ASP A 165 -7.06 13.56 -10.76
N SER A 166 -8.18 13.08 -11.36
CA SER A 166 -9.42 13.81 -11.45
C SER A 166 -10.13 14.03 -10.12
N MET A 167 -9.91 13.14 -9.15
CA MET A 167 -10.50 13.25 -7.81
C MET A 167 -9.86 14.38 -6.98
N ASN A 168 -8.65 14.81 -7.32
CA ASN A 168 -7.90 15.88 -6.64
C ASN A 168 -7.92 15.75 -5.10
N VAL A 169 -7.79 14.55 -4.60
CA VAL A 169 -7.85 14.22 -3.17
C VAL A 169 -6.48 14.32 -2.51
N LYS A 170 -6.49 14.49 -1.18
CA LYS A 170 -5.26 14.38 -0.38
C LYS A 170 -4.84 12.90 -0.31
N PRO A 171 -3.55 12.56 -0.52
CA PRO A 171 -3.06 11.19 -0.38
C PRO A 171 -3.49 10.53 0.94
N GLY A 172 -4.01 9.31 0.85
CA GLY A 172 -4.51 8.53 1.97
C GLY A 172 -5.97 8.78 2.36
N SER A 173 -6.64 9.75 1.72
CA SER A 173 -8.01 10.10 2.10
C SER A 173 -9.06 9.13 1.58
N LEU A 174 -8.83 8.49 0.43
CA LEU A 174 -9.78 7.53 -0.14
C LEU A 174 -9.85 6.24 0.69
N ALA A 175 -8.71 5.77 1.17
CA ALA A 175 -8.64 4.54 1.96
C ALA A 175 -9.34 4.65 3.34
N THR A 176 -9.56 5.86 3.84
CA THR A 176 -10.22 6.13 5.13
C THR A 176 -11.67 6.55 4.97
N ASP A 177 -12.18 6.76 3.74
CA ASP A 177 -13.56 7.18 3.50
C ASP A 177 -14.52 6.02 3.83
N PRO A 178 -15.52 6.25 4.72
CA PRO A 178 -16.50 5.23 5.12
C PRO A 178 -17.28 4.63 3.93
N ARG A 179 -17.42 5.36 2.83
CA ARG A 179 -18.05 4.86 1.60
C ARG A 179 -17.31 3.64 1.04
N TRP A 180 -16.01 3.53 1.33
CA TRP A 180 -15.12 2.46 0.84
C TRP A 180 -14.86 1.37 1.87
N THR A 181 -15.00 1.68 3.16
CA THR A 181 -14.84 0.69 4.25
C THR A 181 -16.13 -0.10 4.53
N GLY A 182 -17.30 0.43 4.16
CA GLY A 182 -18.61 -0.13 4.49
C GLY A 182 -19.03 -1.40 3.73
N THR A 183 -18.38 -1.73 2.62
CA THR A 183 -18.81 -2.87 1.77
C THR A 183 -18.33 -4.22 2.29
N ARG A 184 -17.41 -4.26 3.26
CA ARG A 184 -16.89 -5.53 3.79
C ARG A 184 -17.78 -6.16 4.88
N ALA A 185 -18.59 -5.37 5.55
CA ALA A 185 -19.44 -5.86 6.66
C ALA A 185 -20.75 -6.53 6.20
N GLN A 186 -21.20 -6.30 4.98
CA GLN A 186 -22.48 -6.84 4.49
C GLN A 186 -22.36 -8.10 3.62
N ARG A 187 -21.15 -8.51 3.21
CA ARG A 187 -20.97 -9.66 2.30
C ARG A 187 -20.62 -10.98 2.97
N THR A 188 -20.62 -11.07 4.30
CA THR A 188 -20.38 -12.31 5.05
C THR A 188 -21.65 -12.97 5.60
N GLN A 189 -22.83 -12.66 5.06
CA GLN A 189 -23.99 -13.53 5.23
C GLN A 189 -24.10 -14.44 4.00
N VAL A 190 -23.21 -15.44 3.93
CA VAL A 190 -23.48 -16.67 3.18
C VAL A 190 -24.59 -17.35 3.95
N PRO A 191 -25.77 -17.61 3.35
CA PRO A 191 -26.79 -18.40 4.02
C PRO A 191 -26.19 -19.76 4.34
N ALA A 192 -26.18 -20.14 5.60
CA ALA A 192 -25.78 -21.46 6.02
C ALA A 192 -26.64 -22.49 5.27
N ALA A 193 -26.01 -23.39 4.53
CA ALA A 193 -26.68 -24.53 3.91
C ALA A 193 -27.42 -25.31 5.00
N PRO A 194 -28.65 -25.81 4.73
CA PRO A 194 -29.41 -26.57 5.70
C PRO A 194 -28.63 -27.84 6.07
N ALA A 195 -28.37 -28.00 7.34
CA ALA A 195 -27.79 -29.23 7.89
C ALA A 195 -28.73 -30.40 7.61
N SER A 196 -28.28 -31.26 6.67
CA SER A 196 -28.92 -32.56 6.45
C SER A 196 -28.66 -33.45 7.68
N GLY A 197 -29.70 -33.64 8.45
CA GLY A 197 -29.65 -34.57 9.56
C GLY A 197 -29.62 -36.02 9.09
N ALA A 198 -28.72 -36.79 9.65
CA ALA A 198 -28.90 -38.23 9.79
C ALA A 198 -28.12 -38.67 11.02
N GLY A 199 -28.85 -39.15 12.01
CA GLY A 199 -28.33 -39.74 13.20
C GLY A 199 -27.77 -41.12 12.97
N ALA A 200 -26.92 -41.54 13.87
CA ALA A 200 -26.82 -42.90 14.36
C ALA A 200 -25.94 -42.91 15.62
N SER A 201 -26.55 -43.36 16.66
CA SER A 201 -26.00 -43.78 17.96
C SER A 201 -24.91 -44.84 17.80
N GLY A 202 -23.90 -44.75 18.65
CA GLY A 202 -22.86 -45.76 18.78
C GLY A 202 -22.06 -45.54 20.05
N ASP A 203 -22.63 -46.05 21.14
CA ASP A 203 -22.02 -46.24 22.45
C ASP A 203 -20.87 -47.23 22.36
N THR A 204 -19.72 -46.94 22.93
CA THR A 204 -18.85 -47.92 23.60
C THR A 204 -17.82 -47.22 24.48
N SER A 205 -18.02 -47.51 25.72
CA SER A 205 -17.19 -47.28 26.89
C SER A 205 -15.81 -47.95 26.82
N SER A 206 -14.93 -47.41 27.63
CA SER A 206 -13.90 -48.10 28.42
C SER A 206 -12.51 -48.32 27.77
N ILE A 207 -11.52 -47.88 28.42
CA ILE A 207 -10.42 -48.57 29.08
C ILE A 207 -9.16 -47.71 29.25
N ARG A 208 -8.89 -47.37 30.50
CA ARG A 208 -7.65 -47.42 31.29
C ARG A 208 -6.33 -46.82 30.74
N LYS A 209 -5.86 -45.87 31.51
CA LYS A 209 -4.72 -45.93 32.49
C LYS A 209 -3.41 -46.55 31.98
N HIS A 210 -2.35 -45.81 32.07
CA HIS A 210 -1.11 -45.94 32.84
C HIS A 210 -0.03 -45.03 32.21
N SER A 211 0.51 -44.14 33.00
CA SER A 211 1.72 -44.31 33.86
C SER A 211 3.00 -43.91 33.10
N SER A 212 3.52 -42.76 33.36
CA SER A 212 4.67 -42.40 34.23
C SER A 212 6.07 -42.82 33.70
N ILE A 213 7.01 -41.90 34.00
CA ILE A 213 8.47 -42.05 34.27
C ILE A 213 9.37 -41.61 33.10
N SER A 214 9.95 -40.43 33.25
CA SER A 214 11.32 -40.14 33.70
C SER A 214 12.44 -40.49 32.72
N LYS A 215 13.09 -39.55 32.19
CA LYS A 215 14.45 -39.11 32.47
C LYS A 215 14.76 -37.84 31.71
#